data_06918a4b36969e7a6a5ccde154e5b066
#
_entry.id   06918a4b36969e7a6a5ccde154e5b066
#
_cell.length_a   1.000
_cell.length_b   1.000
_cell.length_c   1.000
_cell.angle_alpha   90.00
_cell.angle_beta   90.00
_cell.angle_gamma   90.00
#
_symmetry.space_group_name_H-M   'P 1'
#
loop_
_entity.id
_entity.type
_entity.pdbx_description
1 polymer ?
#
loop_
_entity_poly.entity_id
_entity_poly.type
_entity_poly.pdbx_seq_one_letter_code
_entity_poly.pdbx_strand_id
1 'polypeptide(L)'
;MLVLALVAGGAAYLLLRTHGSPQQTAASYLSDWQRGDYRAMNKVSVNVPHGGLATPLGQFAAQVGVRQLHLVLGRVTPDSAGAQARYTATADLASSHVWRYTGQLQLVKQNRAWWVSWSPSAIYPSLTTGQRFVLHAVWPARGQILGTGGTVLSSPATIAQSGSISLLTGNVVTATAAQAKALGAPYHKGDLIGEGGIEQAFQARLAGRPSLTIQIQGPGNHVAATAAHFPSVAGQPVQTSIDMRYQLAASHAVSTAKTSKPVDMVVLQPSTGRVLAVIERPGGFDRALSGIFPPGSTFKVVTASALTKKGLRPSSAVQCPPTVTIDGRTFHNFDNEQAGRTSLLNAFAISCNTTFAMLATQHLDGSSLASMAKTFGFNARPALGIPATLGHFKTPRQGVDLAADAFGQGTDLVNPLSQASVAAAIEDGTWRPPQLVTNPAPPQSAQPRKLDAGLLNTLRPMMRAVVTKGTAAGVGLPPGVYGKTGTAEYGSGANPPSHAWFIGYRGNLAFAVLVEGGGIGADASAPIANAFLRRV
;
A
#
# COMPACT_ATOMS: atom_id res chain seq x y z
N MET A 1 80.65 45.56 -7.87
CA MET A 1 79.69 45.90 -6.79
C MET A 1 78.18 45.86 -7.27
N LEU A 2 77.85 45.96 -8.54
CA LEU A 2 76.47 45.95 -8.98
C LEU A 2 75.77 44.56 -8.96
N VAL A 3 76.49 43.46 -9.12
CA VAL A 3 75.89 42.07 -9.14
C VAL A 3 75.48 41.58 -7.74
N LEU A 4 76.20 41.98 -6.69
CA LEU A 4 75.87 41.63 -5.31
C LEU A 4 74.62 42.36 -4.78
N ALA A 5 74.31 43.56 -5.26
CA ALA A 5 73.11 44.32 -4.88
C ALA A 5 71.85 43.74 -5.48
N LEU A 6 71.93 43.20 -6.72
CA LEU A 6 70.81 42.56 -7.39
C LEU A 6 70.47 41.20 -6.76
N VAL A 7 71.45 40.42 -6.31
CA VAL A 7 71.21 39.14 -5.64
C VAL A 7 70.64 39.34 -4.22
N ALA A 8 71.11 40.33 -3.49
CA ALA A 8 70.59 40.67 -2.17
C ALA A 8 69.13 41.24 -2.26
N GLY A 9 68.85 42.06 -3.26
CA GLY A 9 67.53 42.60 -3.49
C GLY A 9 66.55 41.53 -3.94
N GLY A 10 67.00 40.59 -4.79
CA GLY A 10 66.20 39.44 -5.21
C GLY A 10 65.92 38.46 -4.07
N ALA A 11 66.88 38.15 -3.25
CA ALA A 11 66.73 37.30 -2.05
C ALA A 11 65.84 37.98 -1.00
N ALA A 12 65.95 39.26 -0.75
CA ALA A 12 65.08 40.01 0.14
C ALA A 12 63.67 40.10 -0.38
N TYR A 13 63.49 40.25 -1.70
CA TYR A 13 62.18 40.23 -2.33
C TYR A 13 61.52 38.86 -2.23
N LEU A 14 62.24 37.76 -2.42
CA LEU A 14 61.71 36.38 -2.27
C LEU A 14 61.41 36.06 -0.79
N LEU A 15 62.20 36.56 0.16
CA LEU A 15 62.02 36.43 1.60
C LEU A 15 60.80 37.24 2.14
N LEU A 16 60.37 38.29 1.42
CA LEU A 16 59.25 39.16 1.78
C LEU A 16 57.94 38.77 1.09
N ARG A 17 58.01 37.87 0.14
CA ARG A 17 56.83 37.47 -0.67
C ARG A 17 55.80 36.69 0.17
N THR A 18 54.54 37.10 0.09
CA THR A 18 53.43 36.36 0.71
C THR A 18 53.23 35.05 -0.01
N HIS A 19 53.14 33.94 0.71
CA HIS A 19 52.84 32.65 0.15
C HIS A 19 51.30 32.51 -0.03
N GLY A 20 50.88 32.15 -1.25
CA GLY A 20 49.49 32.00 -1.62
C GLY A 20 48.74 33.33 -1.86
N SER A 21 47.47 33.25 -2.14
CA SER A 21 46.56 34.39 -2.30
C SER A 21 45.30 34.19 -1.46
N PRO A 22 44.57 35.29 -1.14
CA PRO A 22 43.32 35.16 -0.41
C PRO A 22 42.29 34.32 -1.16
N GLN A 23 42.30 34.35 -2.51
CA GLN A 23 41.46 33.51 -3.34
C GLN A 23 41.76 32.01 -3.16
N GLN A 24 43.04 31.64 -3.17
CA GLN A 24 43.49 30.25 -3.01
C GLN A 24 43.13 29.73 -1.61
N THR A 25 43.32 30.52 -0.56
CA THR A 25 42.99 30.15 0.82
C THR A 25 41.47 29.96 0.98
N ALA A 26 40.68 30.91 0.47
CA ALA A 26 39.23 30.81 0.52
C ALA A 26 38.71 29.59 -0.27
N ALA A 27 39.22 29.35 -1.48
CA ALA A 27 38.84 28.21 -2.32
C ALA A 27 39.17 26.88 -1.63
N SER A 28 40.39 26.75 -1.05
CA SER A 28 40.77 25.54 -0.29
C SER A 28 39.85 25.32 0.90
N TYR A 29 39.62 26.36 1.72
CA TYR A 29 38.75 26.28 2.89
C TYR A 29 37.34 25.82 2.54
N LEU A 30 36.68 26.38 1.50
CA LEU A 30 35.34 26.01 1.05
C LEU A 30 35.30 24.58 0.48
N SER A 31 36.34 24.20 -0.27
CA SER A 31 36.47 22.83 -0.79
C SER A 31 36.63 21.80 0.33
N ASP A 32 37.43 22.11 1.34
CA ASP A 32 37.63 21.25 2.51
C ASP A 32 36.33 21.14 3.34
N TRP A 33 35.61 22.25 3.53
CA TRP A 33 34.31 22.25 4.20
C TRP A 33 33.30 21.36 3.46
N GLN A 34 33.22 21.49 2.14
CA GLN A 34 32.31 20.68 1.31
C GLN A 34 32.63 19.18 1.40
N ARG A 35 33.91 18.82 1.56
CA ARG A 35 34.35 17.42 1.75
C ARG A 35 34.28 16.94 3.21
N GLY A 36 34.04 17.85 4.17
CA GLY A 36 34.07 17.53 5.60
C GLY A 36 35.48 17.35 6.17
N ASP A 37 36.53 17.84 5.47
CA ASP A 37 37.89 17.80 5.96
C ASP A 37 38.18 18.97 6.91
N TYR A 38 37.59 18.88 8.08
CA TYR A 38 37.75 19.90 9.12
C TYR A 38 39.21 20.02 9.63
N ARG A 39 40.04 18.97 9.48
CA ARG A 39 41.44 19.03 9.84
C ARG A 39 42.23 19.93 8.87
N ALA A 40 41.98 19.83 7.58
CA ALA A 40 42.56 20.71 6.57
C ALA A 40 42.10 22.16 6.78
N MET A 41 40.80 22.37 7.06
CA MET A 41 40.28 23.71 7.36
C MET A 41 40.95 24.34 8.57
N ASN A 42 41.18 23.61 9.66
CA ASN A 42 41.88 24.13 10.85
C ASN A 42 43.31 24.62 10.52
N LYS A 43 44.00 23.98 9.57
CA LYS A 43 45.38 24.35 9.17
C LYS A 43 45.46 25.65 8.39
N VAL A 44 44.35 26.16 7.86
CA VAL A 44 44.28 27.41 7.11
C VAL A 44 43.41 28.46 7.81
N SER A 45 43.14 28.27 9.11
CA SER A 45 42.27 29.13 9.91
C SER A 45 42.95 29.63 11.18
N VAL A 46 42.61 30.84 11.60
CA VAL A 46 42.89 31.41 12.91
C VAL A 46 41.58 31.64 13.68
N ASN A 47 41.68 31.89 14.98
CA ASN A 47 40.54 32.06 15.88
C ASN A 47 39.61 30.82 15.92
N VAL A 48 40.18 29.65 15.68
CA VAL A 48 39.46 28.38 15.69
C VAL A 48 39.02 28.06 17.12
N PRO A 49 37.76 27.59 17.35
CA PRO A 49 37.32 27.21 18.69
C PRO A 49 38.16 26.08 19.28
N HIS A 50 38.19 26.00 20.62
CA HIS A 50 38.80 24.87 21.29
C HIS A 50 38.11 23.54 20.80
N GLY A 51 38.91 22.62 20.28
CA GLY A 51 38.38 21.36 19.66
C GLY A 51 38.18 21.43 18.14
N GLY A 52 38.43 22.61 17.51
CA GLY A 52 38.42 22.74 16.04
C GLY A 52 37.05 23.03 15.43
N LEU A 53 37.04 23.09 14.10
CA LEU A 53 35.85 23.44 13.31
C LEU A 53 34.84 22.30 13.15
N ALA A 54 35.21 21.06 13.48
CA ALA A 54 34.31 19.89 13.36
C ALA A 54 33.04 20.06 14.21
N THR A 55 33.16 20.60 15.43
CA THR A 55 32.01 20.79 16.33
C THR A 55 31.00 21.82 15.79
N PRO A 56 31.36 23.09 15.52
CA PRO A 56 30.41 24.08 15.08
C PRO A 56 29.82 23.78 13.71
N LEU A 57 30.58 23.21 12.76
CA LEU A 57 30.09 22.85 11.43
C LEU A 57 29.21 21.60 11.45
N GLY A 58 29.57 20.61 12.30
CA GLY A 58 28.75 19.44 12.53
C GLY A 58 27.42 19.79 13.22
N GLN A 59 27.45 20.71 14.20
CA GLN A 59 26.24 21.23 14.84
C GLN A 59 25.34 21.96 13.84
N PHE A 60 25.90 22.83 13.01
CA PHE A 60 25.15 23.48 11.93
C PHE A 60 24.46 22.45 11.03
N ALA A 61 25.21 21.46 10.51
CA ALA A 61 24.66 20.44 9.64
C ALA A 61 23.53 19.64 10.32
N ALA A 62 23.71 19.27 11.58
CA ALA A 62 22.71 18.53 12.36
C ALA A 62 21.46 19.36 12.69
N GLN A 63 21.63 20.63 13.09
CA GLN A 63 20.52 21.52 13.51
C GLN A 63 19.56 21.83 12.36
N VAL A 64 20.06 21.99 11.13
CA VAL A 64 19.23 22.28 9.95
C VAL A 64 18.99 21.06 9.05
N GLY A 65 19.59 19.93 9.39
CA GLY A 65 19.43 18.69 8.64
C GLY A 65 20.08 18.72 7.26
N VAL A 66 21.30 19.25 7.14
CA VAL A 66 22.06 19.28 5.88
C VAL A 66 22.45 17.85 5.48
N ARG A 67 22.02 17.40 4.28
CA ARG A 67 22.46 16.14 3.67
C ARG A 67 23.63 16.33 2.74
N GLN A 68 23.57 17.41 1.96
CA GLN A 68 24.63 17.77 1.02
C GLN A 68 24.82 19.28 1.04
N LEU A 69 26.07 19.73 1.00
CA LEU A 69 26.44 21.14 0.96
C LEU A 69 27.29 21.39 -0.27
N HIS A 70 26.88 22.34 -1.08
CA HIS A 70 27.65 22.81 -2.23
C HIS A 70 28.03 24.27 -2.02
N LEU A 71 29.36 24.57 -2.10
CA LEU A 71 29.90 25.88 -1.84
C LEU A 71 30.66 26.40 -3.08
N VAL A 72 30.31 27.59 -3.51
CA VAL A 72 30.93 28.23 -4.68
C VAL A 72 31.55 29.55 -4.24
N LEU A 73 32.89 29.67 -4.39
CA LEU A 73 33.60 30.90 -4.13
C LEU A 73 33.14 31.99 -5.13
N GLY A 74 32.78 33.14 -4.60
CA GLY A 74 32.44 34.33 -5.37
C GLY A 74 33.60 35.34 -5.39
N ARG A 75 33.26 36.63 -5.30
CA ARG A 75 34.25 37.73 -5.31
C ARG A 75 35.07 37.73 -4.04
N VAL A 76 36.39 37.93 -4.17
CA VAL A 76 37.32 38.24 -3.10
C VAL A 76 37.76 39.68 -3.26
N THR A 77 37.51 40.49 -2.23
CA THR A 77 37.83 41.94 -2.22
C THR A 77 38.78 42.27 -1.05
N PRO A 78 39.83 43.04 -1.27
CA PRO A 78 40.64 43.56 -0.18
C PRO A 78 39.81 44.48 0.75
N ASP A 79 40.12 44.44 2.04
CA ASP A 79 39.56 45.36 3.03
C ASP A 79 40.69 45.84 4.01
N SER A 80 40.33 46.70 4.98
CA SER A 80 41.27 47.24 5.95
C SER A 80 41.88 46.19 6.91
N ALA A 81 41.24 45.03 7.07
CA ALA A 81 41.67 43.94 7.93
C ALA A 81 42.38 42.80 7.15
N GLY A 82 42.36 42.88 5.79
CA GLY A 82 42.96 41.87 4.92
C GLY A 82 42.18 41.65 3.62
N ALA A 83 41.27 40.73 3.59
CA ALA A 83 40.37 40.50 2.45
C ALA A 83 39.08 39.80 2.90
N GLN A 84 38.01 40.04 2.14
CA GLN A 84 36.69 39.43 2.33
C GLN A 84 36.34 38.56 1.12
N ALA A 85 36.04 37.28 1.34
CA ALA A 85 35.62 36.35 0.31
C ALA A 85 34.15 36.05 0.48
N ARG A 86 33.33 36.40 -0.51
CA ARG A 86 31.94 35.99 -0.57
C ARG A 86 31.82 34.58 -1.19
N TYR A 87 30.87 33.80 -0.71
CA TYR A 87 30.58 32.49 -1.29
C TYR A 87 29.07 32.28 -1.33
N THR A 88 28.60 31.43 -2.26
CA THR A 88 27.24 30.95 -2.31
C THR A 88 27.21 29.54 -1.74
N ALA A 89 26.34 29.30 -0.77
CA ALA A 89 26.04 27.99 -0.23
C ALA A 89 24.68 27.49 -0.79
N THR A 90 24.65 26.24 -1.24
CA THR A 90 23.44 25.50 -1.56
C THR A 90 23.43 24.25 -0.68
N ALA A 91 22.51 24.20 0.26
CA ALA A 91 22.34 23.10 1.21
C ALA A 91 21.08 22.30 0.86
N ASP A 92 21.24 21.02 0.52
CA ASP A 92 20.13 20.08 0.41
C ASP A 92 19.77 19.60 1.81
N LEU A 93 18.52 19.88 2.23
CA LEU A 93 18.04 19.54 3.56
C LEU A 93 17.34 18.17 3.58
N ALA A 94 17.39 17.51 4.71
CA ALA A 94 16.70 16.24 4.95
C ALA A 94 15.17 16.32 4.71
N SER A 95 14.60 17.52 4.86
CA SER A 95 13.21 17.86 4.56
C SER A 95 12.88 18.01 3.06
N SER A 96 13.81 17.64 2.17
CA SER A 96 13.69 17.79 0.70
C SER A 96 13.56 19.25 0.21
N HIS A 97 13.99 20.20 1.03
CA HIS A 97 14.13 21.60 0.63
C HIS A 97 15.59 21.92 0.27
N VAL A 98 15.76 22.90 -0.61
CA VAL A 98 17.08 23.42 -0.99
C VAL A 98 17.22 24.82 -0.42
N TRP A 99 18.14 24.98 0.53
CA TRP A 99 18.45 26.28 1.12
C TRP A 99 19.66 26.91 0.46
N ARG A 100 19.45 28.07 -0.15
CA ARG A 100 20.52 28.87 -0.78
C ARG A 100 20.72 30.15 0.01
N TYR A 101 21.99 30.45 0.30
CA TYR A 101 22.37 31.72 0.95
C TYR A 101 23.76 32.16 0.50
N THR A 102 24.05 33.43 0.71
CA THR A 102 25.39 33.99 0.52
C THR A 102 26.09 34.10 1.88
N GLY A 103 27.23 33.48 1.98
CA GLY A 103 28.11 33.58 3.15
C GLY A 103 29.35 34.43 2.85
N GLN A 104 30.15 34.64 3.88
CA GLN A 104 31.33 35.49 3.81
C GLN A 104 32.41 34.97 4.71
N LEU A 105 33.65 34.90 4.20
CA LEU A 105 34.84 34.58 4.95
C LEU A 105 35.67 35.85 5.11
N GLN A 106 36.16 36.11 6.32
CA GLN A 106 37.17 37.12 6.57
C GLN A 106 38.56 36.48 6.47
N LEU A 107 39.46 37.04 5.66
CA LEU A 107 40.81 36.56 5.49
C LEU A 107 41.77 37.59 6.06
N VAL A 108 42.74 37.11 6.82
CA VAL A 108 43.79 37.92 7.44
C VAL A 108 45.17 37.44 7.01
N LYS A 109 46.12 38.36 6.96
CA LYS A 109 47.52 38.06 6.65
C LYS A 109 48.32 37.95 7.93
N GLN A 110 48.87 36.77 8.23
CA GLN A 110 49.73 36.51 9.37
C GLN A 110 50.93 35.67 8.94
N ASN A 111 52.13 35.99 9.44
CA ASN A 111 53.38 35.26 9.14
C ASN A 111 53.59 35.01 7.63
N ARG A 112 53.27 36.01 6.78
CA ARG A 112 53.38 35.98 5.32
C ARG A 112 52.48 34.94 4.61
N ALA A 113 51.45 34.44 5.30
CA ALA A 113 50.45 33.56 4.72
C ALA A 113 49.04 34.14 4.92
N TRP A 114 48.09 33.70 4.09
CA TRP A 114 46.67 34.03 4.23
C TRP A 114 45.95 32.98 5.05
N TRP A 115 45.10 33.43 5.98
CA TRP A 115 44.35 32.62 6.93
C TRP A 115 42.90 33.05 6.93
N VAL A 116 41.96 32.10 7.07
CA VAL A 116 40.55 32.40 7.36
C VAL A 116 40.46 32.79 8.85
N SER A 117 40.04 34.01 9.14
CA SER A 117 39.71 34.44 10.51
C SER A 117 38.30 33.91 10.83
N TRP A 118 38.28 32.77 11.50
CA TRP A 118 37.02 32.07 11.75
C TRP A 118 36.18 32.78 12.82
N SER A 119 34.87 32.84 12.56
CA SER A 119 33.81 33.20 13.50
C SER A 119 32.52 32.50 13.07
N PRO A 120 31.47 32.40 13.90
CA PRO A 120 30.18 31.80 13.50
C PRO A 120 29.59 32.44 12.23
N SER A 121 29.87 33.72 11.98
CA SER A 121 29.42 34.40 10.73
C SER A 121 30.05 33.80 9.46
N ALA A 122 31.14 33.02 9.58
CA ALA A 122 31.66 32.24 8.46
C ALA A 122 30.72 31.12 8.00
N ILE A 123 29.79 30.65 8.85
CA ILE A 123 28.73 29.71 8.50
C ILE A 123 27.57 30.47 7.87
N TYR A 124 27.08 31.49 8.54
CA TYR A 124 25.96 32.31 8.10
C TYR A 124 26.12 33.76 8.61
N PRO A 125 25.92 34.81 7.78
CA PRO A 125 26.31 36.17 8.09
C PRO A 125 25.81 36.74 9.42
N SER A 126 24.61 36.41 9.81
CA SER A 126 23.99 36.92 11.05
C SER A 126 24.18 35.99 12.26
N LEU A 127 24.91 34.89 12.12
CA LEU A 127 25.20 33.99 13.24
C LEU A 127 26.32 34.53 14.13
N THR A 128 26.07 34.66 15.42
CA THR A 128 27.04 35.13 16.41
C THR A 128 27.31 34.07 17.48
N THR A 129 28.34 34.29 18.29
CA THR A 129 28.71 33.38 19.38
C THR A 129 27.55 33.18 20.35
N GLY A 130 27.29 31.94 20.74
CA GLY A 130 26.18 31.56 21.64
C GLY A 130 24.85 31.40 20.96
N GLN A 131 24.73 31.68 19.66
CA GLN A 131 23.53 31.42 18.88
C GLN A 131 23.58 30.04 18.20
N ARG A 132 22.38 29.51 17.86
CA ARG A 132 22.23 28.25 17.18
C ARG A 132 21.09 28.32 16.14
N PHE A 133 21.11 27.42 15.17
CA PHE A 133 19.98 27.22 14.30
C PHE A 133 18.92 26.35 14.98
N VAL A 134 17.67 26.71 14.77
CA VAL A 134 16.51 25.91 15.19
C VAL A 134 15.54 25.81 14.02
N LEU A 135 15.12 24.58 13.78
CA LEU A 135 14.23 24.24 12.69
C LEU A 135 12.80 24.11 13.24
N HIS A 136 11.88 24.88 12.68
CA HIS A 136 10.45 24.78 12.99
C HIS A 136 9.71 24.24 11.77
N ALA A 137 9.05 23.09 11.94
CA ALA A 137 8.18 22.51 10.93
C ALA A 137 6.71 22.61 11.38
N VAL A 138 5.84 23.06 10.49
CA VAL A 138 4.39 23.12 10.75
C VAL A 138 3.66 22.39 9.62
N TRP A 139 2.99 21.31 9.97
CA TRP A 139 2.25 20.50 9.01
C TRP A 139 0.98 21.23 8.54
N PRO A 140 0.65 21.19 7.24
CA PRO A 140 -0.61 21.70 6.70
C PRO A 140 -1.77 20.79 7.07
N ALA A 141 -2.98 21.20 6.67
CA ALA A 141 -4.14 20.33 6.75
C ALA A 141 -3.90 19.05 5.94
N ARG A 142 -4.23 17.92 6.55
CA ARG A 142 -4.10 16.59 5.95
C ARG A 142 -5.15 16.41 4.84
N GLY A 143 -4.79 15.77 3.74
CA GLY A 143 -5.71 15.36 2.68
C GLY A 143 -6.72 14.33 3.19
N GLN A 144 -7.88 14.29 2.56
CA GLN A 144 -8.99 13.42 2.95
C GLN A 144 -9.00 12.12 2.13
N ILE A 145 -9.51 11.03 2.72
CA ILE A 145 -9.84 9.80 2.01
C ILE A 145 -11.31 9.89 1.61
N LEU A 146 -11.57 9.82 0.30
CA LEU A 146 -12.89 10.06 -0.27
C LEU A 146 -13.47 8.78 -0.89
N GLY A 147 -14.75 8.54 -0.66
CA GLY A 147 -15.58 7.60 -1.40
C GLY A 147 -16.16 8.22 -2.67
N THR A 148 -17.02 7.48 -3.36
CA THR A 148 -17.78 8.01 -4.51
C THR A 148 -18.63 9.22 -4.08
N GLY A 149 -18.82 10.17 -5.01
CA GLY A 149 -19.57 11.40 -4.71
C GLY A 149 -18.87 12.34 -3.72
N GLY A 150 -17.59 12.12 -3.40
CA GLY A 150 -16.82 13.01 -2.51
C GLY A 150 -17.10 12.78 -1.01
N THR A 151 -17.73 11.70 -0.63
CA THR A 151 -17.99 11.38 0.79
C THR A 151 -16.67 11.15 1.53
N VAL A 152 -16.45 11.86 2.64
CA VAL A 152 -15.23 11.72 3.47
C VAL A 152 -15.32 10.43 4.29
N LEU A 153 -14.55 9.41 3.90
CA LEU A 153 -14.56 8.09 4.54
C LEU A 153 -13.88 8.10 5.91
N SER A 154 -12.81 8.88 6.07
CA SER A 154 -12.04 9.00 7.31
C SER A 154 -12.71 9.89 8.38
N SER A 155 -13.92 10.40 8.13
CA SER A 155 -14.62 11.20 9.14
C SER A 155 -15.16 10.33 10.27
N PRO A 156 -15.16 10.82 11.54
CA PRO A 156 -15.75 10.10 12.67
C PRO A 156 -17.22 9.71 12.42
N ALA A 157 -17.98 10.56 11.75
CA ALA A 157 -19.39 10.30 11.41
C ALA A 157 -19.54 9.11 10.46
N THR A 158 -18.71 9.00 9.44
CA THR A 158 -18.73 7.88 8.48
C THR A 158 -18.29 6.58 9.15
N ILE A 159 -17.23 6.62 9.95
CA ILE A 159 -16.74 5.46 10.72
C ILE A 159 -17.81 4.96 11.71
N ALA A 160 -18.53 5.86 12.37
CA ALA A 160 -19.63 5.50 13.27
C ALA A 160 -20.78 4.77 12.54
N GLN A 161 -21.02 5.10 11.26
CA GLN A 161 -22.06 4.44 10.44
C GLN A 161 -21.62 3.05 9.96
N SER A 162 -20.35 2.83 9.72
CA SER A 162 -19.79 1.54 9.29
C SER A 162 -18.36 1.37 9.80
N GLY A 163 -18.21 0.66 10.91
CA GLY A 163 -16.90 0.45 11.55
C GLY A 163 -15.86 -0.21 10.65
N SER A 164 -16.28 -1.03 9.68
CA SER A 164 -15.37 -1.65 8.71
C SER A 164 -14.63 -0.63 7.81
N ILE A 165 -15.13 0.59 7.70
CA ILE A 165 -14.44 1.65 6.96
C ILE A 165 -13.07 1.96 7.57
N SER A 166 -12.93 1.93 8.89
CA SER A 166 -11.65 2.18 9.56
C SER A 166 -10.56 1.16 9.19
N LEU A 167 -10.93 -0.06 8.84
CA LEU A 167 -9.98 -1.08 8.36
C LEU A 167 -9.39 -0.68 7.00
N LEU A 168 -10.21 -0.09 6.13
CA LEU A 168 -9.77 0.38 4.82
C LEU A 168 -9.01 1.70 4.92
N THR A 169 -9.55 2.66 5.68
CA THR A 169 -8.91 3.99 5.81
C THR A 169 -7.67 3.95 6.66
N GLY A 170 -7.62 3.11 7.67
CA GLY A 170 -6.66 3.23 8.76
C GLY A 170 -7.01 4.38 9.70
N ASN A 171 -6.07 4.74 10.56
CA ASN A 171 -6.23 5.78 11.59
C ASN A 171 -5.12 6.83 11.46
N VAL A 172 -5.40 8.04 11.95
CA VAL A 172 -4.38 9.06 12.18
C VAL A 172 -3.99 9.02 13.65
N VAL A 173 -2.71 8.82 13.92
CA VAL A 173 -2.17 8.67 15.27
C VAL A 173 -1.01 9.63 15.50
N THR A 174 -0.67 9.84 16.78
CA THR A 174 0.51 10.62 17.17
C THR A 174 1.76 9.74 17.08
N ALA A 175 2.75 10.18 16.32
CA ALA A 175 3.98 9.43 16.08
C ALA A 175 4.80 9.21 17.37
N THR A 176 5.20 7.99 17.61
CA THR A 176 6.26 7.67 18.56
C THR A 176 7.62 8.07 18.00
N ALA A 177 8.65 8.12 18.84
CA ALA A 177 10.03 8.38 18.38
C ALA A 177 10.51 7.34 17.35
N ALA A 178 10.13 6.08 17.50
CA ALA A 178 10.49 5.00 16.58
C ALA A 178 9.80 5.17 15.22
N GLN A 179 8.51 5.49 15.19
CA GLN A 179 7.75 5.73 13.96
C GLN A 179 8.26 6.96 13.22
N ALA A 180 8.52 8.08 13.92
CA ALA A 180 9.11 9.27 13.32
C ALA A 180 10.49 8.99 12.72
N LYS A 181 11.35 8.22 13.42
CA LYS A 181 12.66 7.79 12.91
C LYS A 181 12.53 6.92 11.65
N ALA A 182 11.56 6.00 11.61
CA ALA A 182 11.32 5.14 10.46
C ALA A 182 10.84 5.92 9.23
N LEU A 183 10.00 6.94 9.42
CA LEU A 183 9.56 7.84 8.34
C LEU A 183 10.68 8.80 7.89
N GLY A 184 11.63 9.12 8.79
CA GLY A 184 12.69 10.06 8.53
C GLY A 184 12.23 11.52 8.61
N ALA A 185 13.20 12.45 8.41
CA ALA A 185 12.86 13.87 8.37
C ALA A 185 11.86 14.19 7.24
N PRO A 186 10.90 15.09 7.46
CA PRO A 186 10.79 16.05 8.57
C PRO A 186 9.96 15.58 9.78
N TYR A 187 9.66 14.26 9.90
CA TYR A 187 8.81 13.75 10.98
C TYR A 187 9.53 13.74 12.33
N HIS A 188 8.80 14.13 13.37
CA HIS A 188 9.24 14.13 14.77
C HIS A 188 8.24 13.36 15.64
N LYS A 189 8.68 12.94 16.83
CA LYS A 189 7.77 12.45 17.86
C LYS A 189 6.70 13.51 18.14
N GLY A 190 5.43 13.09 18.11
CA GLY A 190 4.30 13.99 18.34
C GLY A 190 3.58 14.44 17.05
N ASP A 191 4.19 14.26 15.87
CA ASP A 191 3.53 14.55 14.59
C ASP A 191 2.40 13.57 14.28
N LEU A 192 1.42 14.01 13.52
CA LEU A 192 0.31 13.17 13.08
C LEU A 192 0.72 12.34 11.87
N ILE A 193 0.58 11.02 11.98
CA ILE A 193 0.90 10.05 10.94
C ILE A 193 -0.25 9.08 10.70
N GLY A 194 -0.31 8.48 9.52
CA GLY A 194 -1.25 7.40 9.21
C GLY A 194 -0.74 6.05 9.72
N GLU A 195 -1.64 5.28 10.33
CA GLU A 195 -1.40 3.91 10.80
C GLU A 195 -2.45 2.98 10.21
N GLY A 196 -2.00 1.95 9.48
CA GLY A 196 -2.87 1.02 8.77
C GLY A 196 -3.54 1.62 7.53
N GLY A 197 -4.14 0.77 6.71
CA GLY A 197 -4.98 1.12 5.58
C GLY A 197 -4.39 2.16 4.63
N ILE A 198 -5.28 2.96 4.07
CA ILE A 198 -4.96 4.04 3.10
C ILE A 198 -4.17 5.17 3.78
N GLU A 199 -4.43 5.48 5.05
CA GLU A 199 -3.70 6.52 5.80
C GLU A 199 -2.20 6.23 5.84
N GLN A 200 -1.81 4.98 6.07
CA GLN A 200 -0.41 4.57 6.07
C GLN A 200 0.15 4.45 4.64
N ALA A 201 -0.59 3.80 3.75
CA ALA A 201 -0.13 3.53 2.38
C ALA A 201 0.11 4.82 1.58
N PHE A 202 -0.66 5.87 1.86
CA PHE A 202 -0.59 7.18 1.20
C PHE A 202 -0.12 8.29 2.13
N GLN A 203 0.65 7.96 3.19
CA GLN A 203 1.12 8.91 4.20
C GLN A 203 1.69 10.19 3.61
N ALA A 204 2.63 10.10 2.67
CA ALA A 204 3.30 11.27 2.09
C ALA A 204 2.32 12.18 1.30
N ARG A 205 1.36 11.58 0.60
CA ARG A 205 0.34 12.31 -0.16
C ARG A 205 -0.66 13.02 0.76
N LEU A 206 -1.16 12.29 1.77
CA LEU A 206 -2.15 12.80 2.70
C LEU A 206 -1.57 13.84 3.65
N ALA A 207 -0.34 13.66 4.13
CA ALA A 207 0.31 14.62 5.03
C ALA A 207 0.72 15.91 4.32
N GLY A 208 1.03 15.87 3.03
CA GLY A 208 1.63 16.98 2.32
C GLY A 208 3.08 17.21 2.73
N ARG A 209 3.53 18.47 2.68
CA ARG A 209 4.85 18.87 3.17
C ARG A 209 4.70 20.01 4.18
N PRO A 210 5.39 19.95 5.33
CA PRO A 210 5.30 21.02 6.32
C PRO A 210 5.94 22.31 5.80
N SER A 211 5.51 23.44 6.29
CA SER A 211 6.31 24.66 6.22
C SER A 211 7.58 24.46 7.07
N LEU A 212 8.67 25.03 6.62
CA LEU A 212 9.93 24.94 7.31
C LEU A 212 10.51 26.33 7.53
N THR A 213 10.75 26.70 8.79
CA THR A 213 11.41 27.96 9.15
C THR A 213 12.71 27.66 9.84
N ILE A 214 13.83 28.17 9.29
CA ILE A 214 15.15 28.12 9.91
C ILE A 214 15.33 29.41 10.70
N GLN A 215 15.36 29.30 12.02
CA GLN A 215 15.58 30.43 12.92
C GLN A 215 16.99 30.39 13.51
N ILE A 216 17.56 31.57 13.77
CA ILE A 216 18.72 31.75 14.60
C ILE A 216 18.23 32.17 15.99
N GLN A 217 18.53 31.34 16.98
CA GLN A 217 18.14 31.56 18.37
C GLN A 217 19.36 31.80 19.25
N GLY A 218 19.26 32.79 20.10
CA GLY A 218 20.24 33.10 21.15
C GLY A 218 19.91 32.47 22.50
N PRO A 219 20.63 32.89 23.57
CA PRO A 219 20.35 32.45 24.94
C PRO A 219 18.89 32.69 25.32
N GLY A 220 18.31 31.79 26.12
CA GLY A 220 16.89 31.86 26.52
C GLY A 220 15.91 31.58 25.38
N ASN A 221 16.35 30.98 24.27
CA ASN A 221 15.53 30.68 23.09
C ASN A 221 14.96 31.92 22.37
N HIS A 222 15.52 33.10 22.61
CA HIS A 222 15.14 34.33 21.92
C HIS A 222 15.46 34.21 20.42
N VAL A 223 14.49 34.47 19.56
CA VAL A 223 14.67 34.48 18.10
C VAL A 223 15.38 35.75 17.69
N ALA A 224 16.65 35.63 17.25
CA ALA A 224 17.47 36.73 16.79
C ALA A 224 17.22 37.07 15.30
N ALA A 225 16.99 36.05 14.48
CA ALA A 225 16.73 36.21 13.05
C ALA A 225 16.00 34.98 12.45
N THR A 226 15.33 35.19 11.32
CA THR A 226 14.87 34.11 10.44
C THR A 226 15.82 34.00 9.25
N ALA A 227 16.51 32.86 9.14
CA ALA A 227 17.47 32.61 8.08
C ALA A 227 16.82 32.14 6.77
N ALA A 228 15.73 31.38 6.87
CA ALA A 228 14.93 30.95 5.72
C ALA A 228 13.51 30.59 6.13
N HIS A 229 12.60 30.68 5.16
CA HIS A 229 11.23 30.16 5.26
C HIS A 229 10.82 29.47 3.96
N PHE A 230 10.30 28.27 4.10
CA PHE A 230 9.75 27.47 3.00
C PHE A 230 8.26 27.23 3.26
N PRO A 231 7.37 27.53 2.30
CA PRO A 231 5.94 27.36 2.50
C PRO A 231 5.56 25.86 2.56
N SER A 232 4.45 25.58 3.26
CA SER A 232 3.85 24.24 3.26
C SER A 232 3.21 23.90 1.91
N VAL A 233 3.10 22.61 1.63
CA VAL A 233 2.30 22.07 0.53
C VAL A 233 1.19 21.23 1.14
N ALA A 234 -0.07 21.63 0.93
CA ALA A 234 -1.24 20.93 1.49
C ALA A 234 -1.28 19.46 1.09
N GLY A 235 -1.77 18.63 1.99
CA GLY A 235 -2.06 17.23 1.70
C GLY A 235 -3.09 17.09 0.57
N GLN A 236 -2.90 16.07 -0.28
CA GLN A 236 -3.79 15.81 -1.41
C GLN A 236 -4.73 14.67 -1.07
N PRO A 237 -5.99 14.72 -1.52
CA PRO A 237 -6.95 13.65 -1.25
C PRO A 237 -6.59 12.35 -1.95
N VAL A 238 -7.04 11.24 -1.37
CA VAL A 238 -7.05 9.92 -1.97
C VAL A 238 -8.49 9.52 -2.28
N GLN A 239 -8.80 9.30 -3.56
CA GLN A 239 -10.12 8.89 -4.00
C GLN A 239 -10.22 7.38 -4.05
N THR A 240 -11.29 6.81 -3.50
CA THR A 240 -11.62 5.40 -3.56
C THR A 240 -12.89 5.14 -4.37
N SER A 241 -13.16 3.88 -4.67
CA SER A 241 -14.39 3.42 -5.31
C SER A 241 -15.50 3.05 -4.31
N ILE A 242 -15.25 3.15 -3.01
CA ILE A 242 -16.27 2.85 -1.98
C ILE A 242 -17.49 3.73 -2.17
N ASP A 243 -18.65 3.10 -2.25
CA ASP A 243 -19.95 3.77 -2.33
C ASP A 243 -20.72 3.50 -1.04
N MET A 244 -20.97 4.58 -0.29
CA MET A 244 -21.60 4.45 1.03
C MET A 244 -23.02 3.86 1.00
N ARG A 245 -23.72 3.90 -0.13
CA ARG A 245 -25.03 3.21 -0.25
C ARG A 245 -24.87 1.70 -0.12
N TYR A 246 -23.89 1.12 -0.86
CA TYR A 246 -23.59 -0.31 -0.80
C TYR A 246 -22.87 -0.68 0.51
N GLN A 247 -21.99 0.18 0.99
CA GLN A 247 -21.29 -0.03 2.25
C GLN A 247 -22.28 -0.12 3.43
N LEU A 248 -23.23 0.80 3.52
CA LEU A 248 -24.25 0.81 4.59
C LEU A 248 -25.25 -0.35 4.46
N ALA A 249 -25.68 -0.67 3.23
CA ALA A 249 -26.55 -1.81 2.99
C ALA A 249 -25.88 -3.13 3.41
N ALA A 250 -24.60 -3.31 3.07
CA ALA A 250 -23.81 -4.48 3.44
C ALA A 250 -23.52 -4.52 4.95
N SER A 251 -23.16 -3.36 5.55
CA SER A 251 -22.96 -3.24 7.00
C SER A 251 -24.20 -3.65 7.79
N HIS A 252 -25.38 -3.16 7.35
CA HIS A 252 -26.65 -3.54 7.97
C HIS A 252 -26.94 -5.05 7.82
N ALA A 253 -26.75 -5.62 6.63
CA ALA A 253 -26.97 -7.04 6.40
C ALA A 253 -26.09 -7.91 7.29
N VAL A 254 -24.82 -7.53 7.48
CA VAL A 254 -23.88 -8.24 8.35
C VAL A 254 -24.20 -8.02 9.82
N SER A 255 -24.56 -6.79 10.25
CA SER A 255 -24.85 -6.50 11.65
C SER A 255 -26.14 -7.16 12.15
N THR A 256 -27.11 -7.35 11.27
CA THR A 256 -28.40 -8.02 11.60
C THR A 256 -28.38 -9.53 11.39
N ALA A 257 -27.27 -10.09 10.91
CA ALA A 257 -27.13 -11.54 10.71
C ALA A 257 -27.27 -12.30 12.04
N LYS A 258 -28.10 -13.33 12.05
CA LYS A 258 -28.36 -14.17 13.23
C LYS A 258 -27.21 -15.15 13.49
N THR A 259 -26.02 -14.64 13.66
CA THR A 259 -24.82 -15.43 14.00
C THR A 259 -23.85 -14.61 14.81
N SER A 260 -23.19 -15.26 15.78
CA SER A 260 -22.04 -14.69 16.51
C SER A 260 -20.69 -14.95 15.84
N LYS A 261 -20.70 -15.74 14.75
CA LYS A 261 -19.50 -16.08 13.99
C LYS A 261 -18.98 -14.88 13.22
N PRO A 262 -17.68 -14.82 12.89
CA PRO A 262 -17.14 -13.80 12.00
C PRO A 262 -17.82 -13.82 10.64
N VAL A 263 -18.12 -12.62 10.11
CA VAL A 263 -18.78 -12.44 8.81
C VAL A 263 -18.01 -11.42 8.00
N ASP A 264 -17.66 -11.79 6.79
CA ASP A 264 -16.94 -10.94 5.85
C ASP A 264 -17.71 -10.84 4.54
N MET A 265 -17.80 -9.64 3.98
CA MET A 265 -18.52 -9.40 2.72
C MET A 265 -17.77 -8.40 1.86
N VAL A 266 -17.64 -8.71 0.57
CA VAL A 266 -17.12 -7.79 -0.45
C VAL A 266 -18.17 -7.63 -1.55
N VAL A 267 -18.34 -6.38 -2.00
CA VAL A 267 -19.21 -6.03 -3.14
C VAL A 267 -18.37 -5.36 -4.22
N LEU A 268 -18.50 -5.85 -5.45
CA LEU A 268 -17.80 -5.34 -6.64
C LEU A 268 -18.78 -4.83 -7.68
N GLN A 269 -18.32 -3.89 -8.51
CA GLN A 269 -18.96 -3.50 -9.76
C GLN A 269 -18.36 -4.31 -10.91
N PRO A 270 -19.08 -5.28 -11.51
CA PRO A 270 -18.56 -6.15 -12.56
C PRO A 270 -17.96 -5.41 -13.75
N SER A 271 -18.66 -4.39 -14.26
CA SER A 271 -18.26 -3.65 -15.47
C SER A 271 -16.93 -2.91 -15.33
N THR A 272 -16.46 -2.63 -14.10
CA THR A 272 -15.24 -1.85 -13.84
C THR A 272 -14.22 -2.57 -12.99
N GLY A 273 -14.61 -3.59 -12.22
CA GLY A 273 -13.79 -4.22 -11.16
C GLY A 273 -13.68 -3.37 -9.89
N ARG A 274 -14.41 -2.28 -9.74
CA ARG A 274 -14.35 -1.41 -8.57
C ARG A 274 -14.92 -2.08 -7.33
N VAL A 275 -14.21 -1.97 -6.21
CA VAL A 275 -14.67 -2.40 -4.89
C VAL A 275 -15.64 -1.34 -4.36
N LEU A 276 -16.91 -1.70 -4.22
CA LEU A 276 -17.97 -0.78 -3.77
C LEU A 276 -18.19 -0.82 -2.27
N ALA A 277 -17.99 -1.99 -1.64
CA ALA A 277 -18.10 -2.16 -0.19
C ALA A 277 -17.20 -3.28 0.31
N VAL A 278 -16.70 -3.12 1.54
CA VAL A 278 -15.95 -4.14 2.29
C VAL A 278 -16.44 -4.13 3.73
N ILE A 279 -16.91 -5.26 4.20
CA ILE A 279 -17.43 -5.43 5.56
C ILE A 279 -16.74 -6.59 6.25
N GLU A 280 -16.38 -6.39 7.50
CA GLU A 280 -15.88 -7.41 8.41
C GLU A 280 -16.52 -7.28 9.78
N ARG A 281 -16.93 -8.37 10.37
CA ARG A 281 -17.45 -8.47 11.73
C ARG A 281 -16.92 -9.73 12.40
N PRO A 282 -16.21 -9.64 13.55
CA PRO A 282 -15.67 -8.40 14.11
C PRO A 282 -14.59 -7.81 13.24
N GLY A 283 -14.34 -6.49 13.36
CA GLY A 283 -13.19 -5.85 12.75
C GLY A 283 -11.88 -6.24 13.43
N GLY A 284 -10.75 -5.75 12.90
CA GLY A 284 -9.42 -5.86 13.49
C GLY A 284 -8.40 -6.69 12.72
N PHE A 285 -8.82 -7.66 11.93
CA PHE A 285 -7.95 -8.39 11.01
C PHE A 285 -8.56 -8.34 9.60
N ASP A 286 -7.77 -8.01 8.59
CA ASP A 286 -8.22 -7.90 7.20
C ASP A 286 -8.45 -9.29 6.59
N ARG A 287 -9.62 -9.87 6.84
CA ARG A 287 -10.05 -11.17 6.31
C ARG A 287 -10.66 -11.06 4.92
N ALA A 288 -11.36 -9.95 4.67
CA ALA A 288 -12.09 -9.75 3.42
C ALA A 288 -11.17 -9.59 2.21
N LEU A 289 -10.00 -8.95 2.40
CA LEU A 289 -9.06 -8.67 1.32
C LEU A 289 -7.79 -9.54 1.36
N SER A 290 -7.38 -10.03 2.55
CA SER A 290 -6.09 -10.71 2.76
C SER A 290 -6.23 -12.09 3.42
N GLY A 291 -7.40 -12.46 3.93
CA GLY A 291 -7.66 -13.78 4.51
C GLY A 291 -7.46 -14.91 3.50
N ILE A 292 -7.23 -16.12 4.01
CA ILE A 292 -7.04 -17.33 3.21
C ILE A 292 -7.92 -18.45 3.76
N PHE A 293 -8.96 -18.81 3.00
CA PHE A 293 -9.96 -19.79 3.40
C PHE A 293 -10.20 -20.79 2.27
N PRO A 294 -10.48 -22.07 2.56
CA PRO A 294 -10.92 -22.99 1.52
C PRO A 294 -12.24 -22.50 0.90
N PRO A 295 -12.38 -22.54 -0.43
CA PRO A 295 -13.59 -22.06 -1.13
C PRO A 295 -14.77 -23.02 -1.02
N GLY A 296 -14.51 -24.31 -0.79
CA GLY A 296 -15.52 -25.34 -0.91
C GLY A 296 -16.21 -25.29 -2.29
N SER A 297 -17.47 -25.62 -2.31
CA SER A 297 -18.26 -25.73 -3.55
C SER A 297 -18.37 -24.44 -4.39
N THR A 298 -17.92 -23.28 -3.90
CA THR A 298 -17.85 -22.08 -4.76
C THR A 298 -16.81 -22.22 -5.86
N PHE A 299 -15.76 -23.03 -5.64
CA PHE A 299 -14.75 -23.32 -6.65
C PHE A 299 -15.30 -24.13 -7.85
N LYS A 300 -16.43 -24.81 -7.69
CA LYS A 300 -17.10 -25.50 -8.81
C LYS A 300 -17.47 -24.58 -9.98
N VAL A 301 -17.55 -23.27 -9.75
CA VAL A 301 -17.66 -22.27 -10.81
C VAL A 301 -16.43 -22.31 -11.74
N VAL A 302 -15.24 -22.40 -11.17
CA VAL A 302 -13.98 -22.50 -11.91
C VAL A 302 -13.88 -23.86 -12.61
N THR A 303 -14.21 -24.94 -11.90
CA THR A 303 -14.15 -26.31 -12.44
C THR A 303 -15.15 -26.52 -13.57
N ALA A 304 -16.40 -26.07 -13.40
CA ALA A 304 -17.41 -26.11 -14.46
C ALA A 304 -16.97 -25.33 -15.71
N SER A 305 -16.26 -24.21 -15.51
CA SER A 305 -15.67 -23.44 -16.60
C SER A 305 -14.61 -24.25 -17.36
N ALA A 306 -13.74 -24.96 -16.65
CA ALA A 306 -12.73 -25.82 -17.25
C ALA A 306 -13.37 -26.99 -18.00
N LEU A 307 -14.39 -27.64 -17.42
CA LEU A 307 -15.15 -28.71 -18.04
C LEU A 307 -15.89 -28.24 -19.30
N THR A 308 -16.43 -27.02 -19.30
CA THR A 308 -17.07 -26.42 -20.49
C THR A 308 -16.07 -26.28 -21.65
N LYS A 309 -14.83 -25.94 -21.40
CA LYS A 309 -13.77 -25.94 -22.43
C LYS A 309 -13.46 -27.33 -22.99
N LYS A 310 -13.76 -28.38 -22.24
CA LYS A 310 -13.66 -29.78 -22.70
C LYS A 310 -14.97 -30.29 -23.35
N GLY A 311 -15.89 -29.39 -23.64
CA GLY A 311 -17.13 -29.68 -24.39
C GLY A 311 -18.34 -30.05 -23.53
N LEU A 312 -18.25 -30.09 -22.21
CA LEU A 312 -19.40 -30.35 -21.35
C LEU A 312 -20.36 -29.15 -21.37
N ARG A 313 -21.66 -29.45 -21.37
CA ARG A 313 -22.77 -28.49 -21.43
C ARG A 313 -23.72 -28.66 -20.25
N PRO A 314 -24.58 -27.70 -19.91
CA PRO A 314 -25.57 -27.84 -18.84
C PRO A 314 -26.43 -29.10 -18.96
N SER A 315 -26.75 -29.52 -20.19
CA SER A 315 -27.53 -30.72 -20.48
C SER A 315 -26.74 -32.02 -20.49
N SER A 316 -25.41 -32.00 -20.38
CA SER A 316 -24.59 -33.21 -20.36
C SER A 316 -25.04 -34.16 -19.25
N ALA A 317 -25.28 -35.42 -19.62
CA ALA A 317 -25.66 -36.45 -18.67
C ALA A 317 -24.45 -36.81 -17.78
N VAL A 318 -24.65 -36.80 -16.48
CA VAL A 318 -23.63 -37.08 -15.45
C VAL A 318 -24.20 -37.97 -14.35
N GLN A 319 -23.36 -38.48 -13.50
CA GLN A 319 -23.74 -39.25 -12.31
C GLN A 319 -23.48 -38.44 -11.05
N CYS A 320 -24.37 -38.51 -10.07
CA CYS A 320 -24.20 -37.97 -8.73
C CYS A 320 -24.44 -39.08 -7.70
N PRO A 321 -23.52 -40.04 -7.54
CA PRO A 321 -23.60 -41.06 -6.50
C PRO A 321 -23.29 -40.44 -5.12
N PRO A 322 -23.71 -41.08 -4.00
CA PRO A 322 -23.42 -40.60 -2.65
C PRO A 322 -21.92 -40.56 -2.37
N THR A 323 -21.17 -41.52 -2.91
CA THR A 323 -19.72 -41.63 -2.76
C THR A 323 -19.04 -41.98 -4.07
N VAL A 324 -17.76 -41.64 -4.19
CA VAL A 324 -16.86 -42.08 -5.27
C VAL A 324 -15.46 -42.32 -4.71
N THR A 325 -14.80 -43.40 -5.13
CA THR A 325 -13.41 -43.69 -4.77
C THR A 325 -12.50 -43.38 -5.95
N ILE A 326 -11.49 -42.53 -5.72
CA ILE A 326 -10.47 -42.14 -6.69
C ILE A 326 -9.11 -42.42 -6.07
N ASP A 327 -8.29 -43.26 -6.71
CA ASP A 327 -6.97 -43.65 -6.27
C ASP A 327 -6.92 -44.04 -4.77
N GLY A 328 -7.91 -44.82 -4.31
CA GLY A 328 -8.01 -45.33 -2.94
C GLY A 328 -8.61 -44.36 -1.91
N ARG A 329 -8.87 -43.10 -2.28
CA ARG A 329 -9.56 -42.13 -1.41
C ARG A 329 -11.04 -42.04 -1.77
N THR A 330 -11.91 -42.23 -0.77
CA THR A 330 -13.37 -42.05 -0.93
C THR A 330 -13.76 -40.61 -0.67
N PHE A 331 -14.46 -40.01 -1.63
CA PHE A 331 -15.10 -38.71 -1.55
C PHE A 331 -16.61 -38.88 -1.40
N HIS A 332 -17.25 -38.00 -0.68
CA HIS A 332 -18.69 -38.02 -0.43
C HIS A 332 -19.33 -36.65 -0.73
N ASN A 333 -20.65 -36.64 -0.93
CA ASN A 333 -21.42 -35.42 -0.97
C ASN A 333 -21.72 -34.96 0.46
N PHE A 334 -21.95 -33.64 0.61
CA PHE A 334 -22.40 -33.11 1.88
C PHE A 334 -23.77 -33.73 2.23
N ASP A 335 -23.95 -34.15 3.49
CA ASP A 335 -25.17 -34.78 3.99
C ASP A 335 -25.63 -36.01 3.15
N ASN A 336 -24.69 -36.75 2.56
CA ASN A 336 -24.94 -37.92 1.69
C ASN A 336 -25.90 -37.65 0.52
N GLU A 337 -26.01 -36.40 0.07
CA GLU A 337 -26.87 -36.03 -1.07
C GLU A 337 -26.53 -36.85 -2.31
N GLN A 338 -27.56 -37.25 -3.06
CA GLN A 338 -27.40 -38.02 -4.28
C GLN A 338 -28.54 -37.70 -5.28
N ALA A 339 -28.27 -37.86 -6.56
CA ALA A 339 -29.25 -37.66 -7.60
C ALA A 339 -29.16 -38.71 -8.73
N GLY A 340 -28.32 -39.76 -8.54
CA GLY A 340 -28.10 -40.80 -9.54
C GLY A 340 -27.70 -40.21 -10.91
N ARG A 341 -28.33 -40.67 -11.98
CA ARG A 341 -28.16 -40.10 -13.32
C ARG A 341 -28.92 -38.78 -13.44
N THR A 342 -28.20 -37.72 -13.76
CA THR A 342 -28.74 -36.34 -13.79
C THR A 342 -28.03 -35.49 -14.87
N SER A 343 -28.38 -34.22 -15.00
CA SER A 343 -27.67 -33.28 -15.86
C SER A 343 -26.55 -32.55 -15.09
N LEU A 344 -25.54 -32.07 -15.79
CA LEU A 344 -24.49 -31.23 -15.20
C LEU A 344 -25.06 -29.98 -14.53
N LEU A 345 -26.10 -29.36 -15.12
CA LEU A 345 -26.83 -28.25 -14.53
C LEU A 345 -27.41 -28.61 -13.17
N ASN A 346 -28.07 -29.77 -13.06
CA ASN A 346 -28.66 -30.18 -11.79
C ASN A 346 -27.59 -30.57 -10.76
N ALA A 347 -26.55 -31.32 -11.17
CA ALA A 347 -25.44 -31.66 -10.29
C ALA A 347 -24.71 -30.39 -9.74
N PHE A 348 -24.59 -29.34 -10.55
CA PHE A 348 -24.08 -28.03 -10.09
C PHE A 348 -25.06 -27.34 -9.14
N ALA A 349 -26.37 -27.35 -9.46
CA ALA A 349 -27.40 -26.68 -8.67
C ALA A 349 -27.52 -27.25 -7.26
N ILE A 350 -27.49 -28.59 -7.13
CA ILE A 350 -27.50 -29.30 -5.83
C ILE A 350 -26.09 -29.40 -5.21
N SER A 351 -25.06 -28.92 -5.91
CA SER A 351 -23.67 -28.89 -5.41
C SER A 351 -22.97 -30.26 -5.25
N CYS A 352 -23.32 -31.26 -6.09
CA CYS A 352 -22.78 -32.63 -6.01
C CYS A 352 -21.23 -32.68 -6.09
N ASN A 353 -20.53 -33.08 -5.02
CA ASN A 353 -19.06 -33.16 -4.96
C ASN A 353 -18.57 -34.32 -5.84
N THR A 354 -19.20 -35.48 -5.72
CA THR A 354 -18.81 -36.72 -6.41
C THR A 354 -18.83 -36.57 -7.93
N THR A 355 -19.82 -35.85 -8.48
CA THR A 355 -19.86 -35.47 -9.90
C THR A 355 -18.62 -34.70 -10.32
N PHE A 356 -18.26 -33.64 -9.58
CA PHE A 356 -17.14 -32.77 -9.95
C PHE A 356 -15.80 -33.46 -9.76
N ALA A 357 -15.63 -34.31 -8.74
CA ALA A 357 -14.45 -35.15 -8.55
C ALA A 357 -14.23 -36.11 -9.73
N MET A 358 -15.30 -36.84 -10.14
CA MET A 358 -15.24 -37.77 -11.29
C MET A 358 -14.95 -37.01 -12.60
N LEU A 359 -15.69 -35.96 -12.89
CA LEU A 359 -15.55 -35.24 -14.17
C LEU A 359 -14.16 -34.56 -14.27
N ALA A 360 -13.62 -34.07 -13.18
CA ALA A 360 -12.29 -33.47 -13.19
C ALA A 360 -11.22 -34.52 -13.53
N THR A 361 -11.23 -35.67 -12.89
CA THR A 361 -10.26 -36.74 -13.15
C THR A 361 -10.42 -37.40 -14.52
N GLN A 362 -11.64 -37.39 -15.09
CA GLN A 362 -11.91 -37.94 -16.41
C GLN A 362 -11.61 -36.99 -17.57
N HIS A 363 -11.77 -35.68 -17.38
CA HIS A 363 -11.73 -34.70 -18.47
C HIS A 363 -10.66 -33.62 -18.32
N LEU A 364 -10.12 -33.41 -17.13
CA LEU A 364 -9.14 -32.37 -16.84
C LEU A 364 -7.80 -32.96 -16.44
N ASP A 365 -6.80 -32.14 -16.50
CA ASP A 365 -5.53 -32.30 -15.81
C ASP A 365 -5.27 -31.08 -14.91
N GLY A 366 -4.28 -31.17 -14.04
CA GLY A 366 -3.95 -30.08 -13.12
C GLY A 366 -3.65 -28.75 -13.83
N SER A 367 -3.05 -28.81 -15.01
CA SER A 367 -2.69 -27.61 -15.79
C SER A 367 -3.92 -26.91 -16.38
N SER A 368 -4.90 -27.68 -16.85
CA SER A 368 -6.20 -27.17 -17.36
C SER A 368 -6.96 -26.45 -16.26
N LEU A 369 -7.03 -27.05 -15.06
CA LEU A 369 -7.72 -26.44 -13.91
C LEU A 369 -6.98 -25.18 -13.42
N ALA A 370 -5.64 -25.22 -13.33
CA ALA A 370 -4.81 -24.08 -12.96
C ALA A 370 -4.93 -22.94 -13.98
N SER A 371 -4.96 -23.23 -15.27
CA SER A 371 -5.18 -22.24 -16.32
C SER A 371 -6.53 -21.54 -16.18
N MET A 372 -7.58 -22.29 -15.83
CA MET A 372 -8.89 -21.73 -15.60
C MET A 372 -8.92 -20.89 -14.32
N ALA A 373 -8.34 -21.36 -13.22
CA ALA A 373 -8.19 -20.58 -11.99
C ALA A 373 -7.47 -19.25 -12.27
N LYS A 374 -6.37 -19.29 -13.04
CA LYS A 374 -5.67 -18.09 -13.49
C LYS A 374 -6.58 -17.15 -14.29
N THR A 375 -7.46 -17.68 -15.14
CA THR A 375 -8.42 -16.85 -15.91
C THR A 375 -9.33 -16.05 -14.99
N PHE A 376 -9.75 -16.63 -13.86
CA PHE A 376 -10.54 -15.98 -12.82
C PHE A 376 -9.74 -15.18 -11.78
N GLY A 377 -8.46 -14.96 -12.03
CA GLY A 377 -7.63 -14.06 -11.20
C GLY A 377 -6.86 -14.73 -10.08
N PHE A 378 -6.94 -16.04 -9.89
CA PHE A 378 -6.13 -16.72 -8.88
C PHE A 378 -4.63 -16.47 -9.13
N ASN A 379 -3.89 -16.30 -8.04
CA ASN A 379 -2.47 -15.93 -8.04
C ASN A 379 -2.15 -14.56 -8.67
N ALA A 380 -3.14 -13.75 -9.07
CA ALA A 380 -2.89 -12.39 -9.51
C ALA A 380 -2.65 -11.47 -8.31
N ARG A 381 -1.85 -10.43 -8.51
CA ARG A 381 -1.64 -9.39 -7.51
C ARG A 381 -2.62 -8.24 -7.77
N PRO A 382 -3.57 -7.96 -6.87
CA PRO A 382 -4.45 -6.82 -7.03
C PRO A 382 -3.68 -5.52 -6.74
N ALA A 383 -4.05 -4.43 -7.42
CA ALA A 383 -3.50 -3.11 -7.17
C ALA A 383 -4.56 -2.24 -6.49
N LEU A 384 -4.89 -2.56 -5.24
CA LEU A 384 -5.91 -1.84 -4.46
C LEU A 384 -5.40 -0.53 -3.84
N GLY A 385 -4.08 -0.35 -3.75
CA GLY A 385 -3.45 0.75 -3.00
C GLY A 385 -3.19 0.43 -1.53
N ILE A 386 -3.70 -0.69 -1.05
CA ILE A 386 -3.43 -1.30 0.26
C ILE A 386 -3.11 -2.78 0.05
N PRO A 387 -2.50 -3.47 1.03
CA PRO A 387 -2.24 -4.91 0.93
C PRO A 387 -3.52 -5.71 0.68
N ALA A 388 -3.47 -6.66 -0.25
CA ALA A 388 -4.56 -7.58 -0.55
C ALA A 388 -4.05 -8.78 -1.36
N THR A 389 -4.82 -9.87 -1.39
CA THR A 389 -4.53 -11.08 -2.17
C THR A 389 -5.74 -11.50 -3.01
N LEU A 390 -5.48 -12.24 -4.10
CA LEU A 390 -6.54 -12.81 -4.96
C LEU A 390 -6.37 -14.31 -5.07
N GLY A 391 -6.91 -15.04 -4.14
CA GLY A 391 -6.90 -16.49 -4.14
C GLY A 391 -5.51 -17.10 -4.37
N HIS A 392 -5.29 -18.25 -3.86
CA HIS A 392 -4.09 -19.04 -4.12
C HIS A 392 -4.52 -20.38 -4.71
N PHE A 393 -3.95 -20.75 -5.86
CA PHE A 393 -4.18 -22.02 -6.50
C PHE A 393 -2.84 -22.64 -6.94
N LYS A 394 -2.52 -23.79 -6.39
CA LYS A 394 -1.37 -24.59 -6.78
C LYS A 394 -1.84 -25.65 -7.77
N THR A 395 -1.12 -25.83 -8.88
CA THR A 395 -1.43 -26.89 -9.85
C THR A 395 -1.47 -28.25 -9.17
N PRO A 396 -2.66 -28.91 -9.10
CA PRO A 396 -2.78 -30.21 -8.45
C PRO A 396 -2.12 -31.32 -9.27
N ARG A 397 -1.68 -32.36 -8.57
CA ARG A 397 -1.33 -33.63 -9.23
C ARG A 397 -2.62 -34.32 -9.67
N GLN A 398 -2.49 -35.24 -10.65
CA GLN A 398 -3.62 -36.07 -11.10
C GLN A 398 -4.13 -36.96 -9.96
N GLY A 399 -5.34 -37.46 -10.10
CA GLY A 399 -5.97 -38.34 -9.12
C GLY A 399 -6.59 -37.61 -7.94
N VAL A 400 -6.23 -37.99 -6.71
CA VAL A 400 -6.82 -37.49 -5.46
C VAL A 400 -6.72 -35.97 -5.31
N ASP A 401 -5.55 -35.37 -5.65
CA ASP A 401 -5.34 -33.93 -5.50
C ASP A 401 -6.27 -33.15 -6.43
N LEU A 402 -6.33 -33.54 -7.72
CA LEU A 402 -7.20 -32.92 -8.70
C LEU A 402 -8.69 -33.08 -8.36
N ALA A 403 -9.05 -34.26 -7.86
CA ALA A 403 -10.43 -34.53 -7.43
C ALA A 403 -10.84 -33.62 -6.27
N ALA A 404 -9.97 -33.42 -5.27
CA ALA A 404 -10.24 -32.58 -4.11
C ALA A 404 -10.31 -31.08 -4.48
N ASP A 405 -9.34 -30.59 -5.28
CA ASP A 405 -9.32 -29.20 -5.74
C ASP A 405 -10.55 -28.90 -6.64
N ALA A 406 -11.05 -29.89 -7.40
CA ALA A 406 -12.18 -29.69 -8.31
C ALA A 406 -13.49 -29.25 -7.62
N PHE A 407 -13.65 -29.50 -6.34
CA PHE A 407 -14.81 -29.01 -5.57
C PHE A 407 -14.41 -28.13 -4.37
N GLY A 408 -13.16 -27.61 -4.36
CA GLY A 408 -12.71 -26.61 -3.42
C GLY A 408 -12.35 -27.14 -2.04
N GLN A 409 -11.90 -28.39 -1.94
CA GLN A 409 -11.49 -29.06 -0.71
C GLN A 409 -10.03 -29.58 -0.78
N GLY A 410 -9.25 -29.04 -1.68
CA GLY A 410 -7.83 -29.36 -1.84
C GLY A 410 -6.92 -28.31 -1.25
N THR A 411 -6.02 -27.75 -2.08
CA THR A 411 -5.02 -26.76 -1.68
C THR A 411 -5.38 -25.31 -2.09
N ASP A 412 -6.53 -25.15 -2.69
CA ASP A 412 -7.07 -23.89 -3.16
C ASP A 412 -7.56 -23.04 -1.96
N LEU A 413 -7.09 -21.80 -1.93
CA LEU A 413 -7.42 -20.83 -0.87
C LEU A 413 -7.94 -19.54 -1.49
N VAL A 414 -8.92 -18.93 -0.87
CA VAL A 414 -9.61 -17.72 -1.35
C VAL A 414 -9.94 -16.77 -0.20
N ASN A 415 -10.36 -15.56 -0.56
CA ASN A 415 -11.00 -14.60 0.35
C ASN A 415 -12.27 -14.02 -0.32
N PRO A 416 -13.08 -13.25 0.40
CA PRO A 416 -14.27 -12.62 -0.16
C PRO A 416 -14.00 -11.75 -1.40
N LEU A 417 -12.87 -11.03 -1.47
CA LEU A 417 -12.50 -10.23 -2.64
C LEU A 417 -12.30 -11.11 -3.89
N SER A 418 -11.54 -12.18 -3.77
CA SER A 418 -11.31 -13.10 -4.90
C SER A 418 -12.58 -13.77 -5.37
N GLN A 419 -13.44 -14.19 -4.44
CA GLN A 419 -14.71 -14.83 -4.75
C GLN A 419 -15.73 -13.88 -5.37
N ALA A 420 -15.80 -12.63 -4.91
CA ALA A 420 -16.61 -11.60 -5.54
C ALA A 420 -16.11 -11.29 -6.97
N SER A 421 -14.78 -11.35 -7.21
CA SER A 421 -14.21 -11.13 -8.55
C SER A 421 -14.52 -12.28 -9.52
N VAL A 422 -14.63 -13.52 -9.03
CA VAL A 422 -15.12 -14.68 -9.83
C VAL A 422 -16.56 -14.45 -10.27
N ALA A 423 -17.43 -14.06 -9.34
CA ALA A 423 -18.85 -13.76 -9.66
C ALA A 423 -18.97 -12.57 -10.64
N ALA A 424 -18.19 -11.52 -10.44
CA ALA A 424 -18.14 -10.35 -11.31
C ALA A 424 -17.72 -10.70 -12.74
N ALA A 425 -16.73 -11.58 -12.89
CA ALA A 425 -16.27 -12.02 -14.20
C ALA A 425 -17.35 -12.74 -15.02
N ILE A 426 -18.21 -13.51 -14.36
CA ILE A 426 -19.31 -14.23 -15.03
C ILE A 426 -20.44 -13.27 -15.43
N GLU A 427 -20.72 -12.29 -14.59
CA GLU A 427 -21.73 -11.26 -14.90
C GLU A 427 -21.30 -10.45 -16.13
N ASP A 428 -20.13 -9.83 -16.11
CA ASP A 428 -19.66 -8.94 -17.17
C ASP A 428 -19.10 -9.68 -18.41
N GLY A 429 -18.70 -10.94 -18.23
CA GLY A 429 -17.98 -11.69 -19.27
C GLY A 429 -16.48 -11.38 -19.34
N THR A 430 -15.96 -10.62 -18.40
CA THR A 430 -14.54 -10.24 -18.32
C THR A 430 -14.10 -10.21 -16.88
N TRP A 431 -13.08 -11.01 -16.55
CA TRP A 431 -12.41 -10.81 -15.27
C TRP A 431 -11.58 -9.53 -15.32
N ARG A 432 -11.81 -8.64 -14.37
CA ARG A 432 -11.02 -7.42 -14.18
C ARG A 432 -10.31 -7.46 -12.85
N PRO A 433 -9.04 -6.99 -12.77
CA PRO A 433 -8.37 -6.79 -11.49
C PRO A 433 -9.21 -5.87 -10.61
N PRO A 434 -9.50 -6.24 -9.35
CA PRO A 434 -10.21 -5.37 -8.43
C PRO A 434 -9.47 -4.04 -8.20
N GLN A 435 -10.24 -2.94 -8.08
CA GLN A 435 -9.74 -1.58 -7.85
C GLN A 435 -10.44 -0.97 -6.63
N LEU A 436 -9.66 -0.45 -5.68
CA LEU A 436 -10.15 0.29 -4.52
C LEU A 436 -9.75 1.76 -4.59
N VAL A 437 -8.46 2.06 -4.62
CA VAL A 437 -7.98 3.43 -4.82
C VAL A 437 -8.02 3.76 -6.31
N THR A 438 -8.69 4.87 -6.64
CA THR A 438 -8.91 5.31 -8.03
C THR A 438 -8.11 6.55 -8.40
N ASN A 439 -7.75 7.39 -7.41
CA ASN A 439 -6.86 8.53 -7.61
C ASN A 439 -6.05 8.82 -6.32
N PRO A 440 -4.70 8.72 -6.37
CA PRO A 440 -3.91 8.24 -7.51
C PRO A 440 -4.14 6.75 -7.73
N ALA A 441 -4.39 6.36 -8.98
CA ALA A 441 -4.58 4.96 -9.30
C ALA A 441 -3.26 4.18 -9.13
N PRO A 442 -3.24 3.10 -8.33
CA PRO A 442 -2.06 2.25 -8.24
C PRO A 442 -1.74 1.59 -9.58
N PRO A 443 -0.47 1.35 -9.92
CA PRO A 443 -0.11 0.68 -11.15
C PRO A 443 -0.68 -0.76 -11.16
N GLN A 444 -1.43 -1.11 -12.21
CA GLN A 444 -2.02 -2.43 -12.37
C GLN A 444 -0.97 -3.43 -12.85
N SER A 445 -0.82 -4.54 -12.14
CA SER A 445 0.08 -5.64 -12.51
C SER A 445 -0.61 -6.74 -13.32
N ALA A 446 -1.93 -6.77 -13.35
CA ALA A 446 -2.73 -7.74 -14.08
C ALA A 446 -3.64 -7.04 -15.09
N GLN A 447 -3.85 -7.71 -16.25
CA GLN A 447 -4.72 -7.22 -17.31
C GLN A 447 -6.09 -7.90 -17.24
N PRO A 448 -7.17 -7.24 -17.70
CA PRO A 448 -8.48 -7.86 -17.87
C PRO A 448 -8.41 -9.11 -18.77
N ARG A 449 -9.24 -10.11 -18.45
CA ARG A 449 -9.31 -11.39 -19.18
C ARG A 449 -10.73 -11.67 -19.60
N LYS A 450 -10.98 -11.66 -20.91
CA LYS A 450 -12.29 -11.96 -21.47
C LYS A 450 -12.61 -13.46 -21.33
N LEU A 451 -13.83 -13.76 -20.92
CA LEU A 451 -14.36 -15.11 -20.88
C LEU A 451 -15.06 -15.46 -22.22
N ASP A 452 -14.97 -16.72 -22.62
CA ASP A 452 -15.64 -17.18 -23.83
C ASP A 452 -17.17 -17.15 -23.67
N ALA A 453 -17.89 -16.78 -24.72
CA ALA A 453 -19.36 -16.75 -24.71
C ALA A 453 -19.96 -18.13 -24.38
N GLY A 454 -19.39 -19.22 -24.88
CA GLY A 454 -19.83 -20.59 -24.57
C GLY A 454 -19.73 -20.92 -23.08
N LEU A 455 -18.70 -20.41 -22.40
CA LEU A 455 -18.54 -20.54 -20.95
C LEU A 455 -19.65 -19.80 -20.21
N LEU A 456 -19.94 -18.55 -20.61
CA LEU A 456 -21.00 -17.75 -19.99
C LEU A 456 -22.39 -18.36 -20.21
N ASN A 457 -22.66 -18.87 -21.41
CA ASN A 457 -23.92 -19.59 -21.74
C ASN A 457 -24.09 -20.89 -20.94
N THR A 458 -23.01 -21.46 -20.42
CA THR A 458 -23.04 -22.62 -19.52
C THR A 458 -23.23 -22.19 -18.07
N LEU A 459 -22.40 -21.26 -17.57
CA LEU A 459 -22.34 -20.92 -16.14
C LEU A 459 -23.57 -20.13 -15.67
N ARG A 460 -24.03 -19.14 -16.43
CA ARG A 460 -25.17 -18.31 -16.03
C ARG A 460 -26.44 -19.14 -15.74
N PRO A 461 -26.89 -20.04 -16.63
CA PRO A 461 -28.00 -20.93 -16.30
C PRO A 461 -27.76 -21.82 -15.10
N MET A 462 -26.53 -22.33 -14.91
CA MET A 462 -26.18 -23.17 -13.77
C MET A 462 -26.23 -22.39 -12.46
N MET A 463 -25.65 -21.18 -12.41
CA MET A 463 -25.73 -20.31 -11.24
C MET A 463 -27.14 -19.82 -10.95
N ARG A 464 -27.96 -19.62 -11.99
CA ARG A 464 -29.40 -19.34 -11.82
C ARG A 464 -30.13 -20.52 -11.21
N ALA A 465 -29.84 -21.75 -11.65
CA ALA A 465 -30.44 -22.96 -11.11
C ALA A 465 -30.16 -23.16 -9.61
N VAL A 466 -28.99 -22.79 -9.11
CA VAL A 466 -28.69 -22.82 -7.66
C VAL A 466 -29.72 -22.02 -6.86
N VAL A 467 -30.10 -20.84 -7.37
CA VAL A 467 -31.03 -19.91 -6.69
C VAL A 467 -32.48 -20.29 -6.87
N THR A 468 -32.84 -20.91 -8.01
CA THR A 468 -34.25 -21.18 -8.33
C THR A 468 -34.73 -22.58 -7.96
N LYS A 469 -33.86 -23.56 -7.94
CA LYS A 469 -34.21 -24.98 -7.67
C LYS A 469 -33.10 -25.80 -7.01
N GLY A 470 -31.96 -25.16 -6.69
CA GLY A 470 -30.82 -25.79 -6.05
C GLY A 470 -30.68 -25.40 -4.58
N THR A 471 -29.44 -25.42 -4.10
CA THR A 471 -29.11 -25.23 -2.68
C THR A 471 -29.56 -23.91 -2.06
N ALA A 472 -29.78 -22.84 -2.85
CA ALA A 472 -30.27 -21.56 -2.36
C ALA A 472 -31.75 -21.26 -2.70
N ALA A 473 -32.52 -22.21 -3.17
CA ALA A 473 -33.90 -21.98 -3.59
C ALA A 473 -34.83 -21.54 -2.44
N GLY A 474 -34.60 -22.05 -1.22
CA GLY A 474 -35.38 -21.72 -0.02
C GLY A 474 -35.06 -20.37 0.63
N VAL A 475 -34.00 -19.65 0.17
CA VAL A 475 -33.56 -18.42 0.81
C VAL A 475 -34.45 -17.21 0.50
N GLY A 476 -35.25 -17.27 -0.55
CA GLY A 476 -36.12 -16.17 -0.97
C GLY A 476 -35.34 -14.98 -1.55
N LEU A 477 -34.24 -15.25 -2.28
CA LEU A 477 -33.44 -14.24 -2.97
C LEU A 477 -34.28 -13.46 -4.01
N PRO A 478 -33.99 -12.15 -4.21
CA PRO A 478 -34.73 -11.34 -5.20
C PRO A 478 -34.60 -11.89 -6.62
N PRO A 479 -35.56 -11.56 -7.52
CA PRO A 479 -35.44 -11.90 -8.94
C PRO A 479 -34.13 -11.39 -9.56
N GLY A 480 -33.60 -12.13 -10.54
CA GLY A 480 -32.38 -11.76 -11.25
C GLY A 480 -31.05 -12.05 -10.50
N VAL A 481 -31.10 -12.71 -9.35
CA VAL A 481 -29.92 -13.19 -8.65
C VAL A 481 -29.42 -14.50 -9.27
N TYR A 482 -28.10 -14.58 -9.40
CA TYR A 482 -27.33 -15.75 -9.80
C TYR A 482 -26.29 -16.02 -8.70
N GLY A 483 -26.07 -17.28 -8.34
CA GLY A 483 -25.12 -17.53 -7.25
C GLY A 483 -24.64 -18.97 -7.13
N LYS A 484 -23.74 -19.20 -6.19
CA LYS A 484 -23.27 -20.51 -5.78
C LYS A 484 -23.03 -20.51 -4.27
N THR A 485 -23.62 -21.48 -3.58
CA THR A 485 -23.34 -21.78 -2.17
C THR A 485 -22.03 -22.55 -2.04
N GLY A 486 -21.36 -22.40 -0.91
CA GLY A 486 -20.22 -23.20 -0.53
C GLY A 486 -20.30 -23.61 0.94
N THR A 487 -19.92 -24.85 1.19
CA THR A 487 -19.66 -25.40 2.51
C THR A 487 -18.24 -25.93 2.43
N ALA A 488 -17.32 -25.29 3.16
CA ALA A 488 -15.89 -25.58 3.06
C ALA A 488 -15.41 -26.14 4.40
N GLU A 489 -15.23 -27.44 4.47
CA GLU A 489 -14.72 -28.12 5.65
C GLU A 489 -13.26 -27.76 5.90
N TYR A 490 -12.87 -27.63 7.19
CA TYR A 490 -11.51 -27.37 7.61
C TYR A 490 -11.20 -28.12 8.91
N GLY A 491 -9.90 -28.34 9.17
CA GLY A 491 -9.47 -29.15 10.30
C GLY A 491 -9.56 -30.64 10.01
N SER A 492 -9.69 -31.45 11.07
CA SER A 492 -9.74 -32.91 10.99
C SER A 492 -10.80 -33.46 11.96
N GLY A 493 -11.26 -34.69 11.73
CA GLY A 493 -12.24 -35.38 12.58
C GLY A 493 -13.43 -35.93 11.80
N ALA A 494 -14.34 -36.62 12.47
CA ALA A 494 -15.52 -37.23 11.84
C ALA A 494 -16.56 -36.20 11.36
N ASN A 495 -16.64 -35.04 12.04
CA ASN A 495 -17.53 -33.92 11.71
C ASN A 495 -16.70 -32.61 11.77
N PRO A 496 -15.87 -32.31 10.74
CA PRO A 496 -15.07 -31.13 10.73
C PRO A 496 -15.96 -29.87 10.65
N PRO A 497 -15.56 -28.77 11.30
CA PRO A 497 -16.27 -27.51 11.14
C PRO A 497 -16.15 -27.02 9.71
N SER A 498 -17.10 -26.19 9.27
CA SER A 498 -17.09 -25.68 7.90
C SER A 498 -17.35 -24.17 7.85
N HIS A 499 -16.68 -23.51 6.89
CA HIS A 499 -16.99 -22.16 6.49
C HIS A 499 -18.18 -22.14 5.55
N ALA A 500 -19.09 -21.20 5.78
CA ALA A 500 -20.24 -20.99 4.92
C ALA A 500 -19.92 -19.89 3.90
N TRP A 501 -20.16 -20.16 2.61
CA TRP A 501 -19.98 -19.24 1.52
C TRP A 501 -21.26 -19.02 0.70
N PHE A 502 -21.46 -17.80 0.22
CA PHE A 502 -22.36 -17.52 -0.88
C PHE A 502 -21.76 -16.44 -1.78
N ILE A 503 -21.54 -16.78 -3.05
CA ILE A 503 -21.08 -15.85 -4.06
C ILE A 503 -22.13 -15.66 -5.12
N GLY A 504 -22.23 -14.47 -5.69
CA GLY A 504 -23.24 -14.24 -6.72
C GLY A 504 -23.20 -12.83 -7.29
N TYR A 505 -24.17 -12.58 -8.17
CA TYR A 505 -24.37 -11.28 -8.78
C TYR A 505 -25.86 -11.02 -9.08
N ARG A 506 -26.19 -9.74 -9.21
CA ARG A 506 -27.48 -9.24 -9.67
C ARG A 506 -27.26 -7.93 -10.43
N GLY A 507 -27.51 -7.92 -11.75
CA GLY A 507 -27.15 -6.78 -12.58
C GLY A 507 -25.68 -6.41 -12.36
N ASN A 508 -25.36 -5.12 -12.37
CA ASN A 508 -23.97 -4.65 -12.23
C ASN A 508 -23.46 -4.66 -10.77
N LEU A 509 -23.87 -5.63 -9.97
CA LEU A 509 -23.39 -5.89 -8.62
C LEU A 509 -23.00 -7.35 -8.47
N ALA A 510 -21.76 -7.62 -8.07
CA ALA A 510 -21.26 -8.93 -7.67
C ALA A 510 -20.85 -8.90 -6.20
N PHE A 511 -20.99 -10.02 -5.52
CA PHE A 511 -20.71 -10.10 -4.08
C PHE A 511 -20.18 -11.46 -3.68
N ALA A 512 -19.48 -11.50 -2.55
CA ALA A 512 -19.17 -12.71 -1.81
C ALA A 512 -19.42 -12.48 -0.32
N VAL A 513 -20.04 -13.45 0.32
CA VAL A 513 -20.27 -13.51 1.77
C VAL A 513 -19.62 -14.76 2.32
N LEU A 514 -18.78 -14.58 3.35
CA LEU A 514 -18.18 -15.62 4.18
C LEU A 514 -18.75 -15.54 5.60
N VAL A 515 -19.12 -16.68 6.16
CA VAL A 515 -19.30 -16.83 7.62
C VAL A 515 -18.33 -17.90 8.10
N GLU A 516 -17.32 -17.50 8.86
CA GLU A 516 -16.29 -18.41 9.37
C GLU A 516 -16.89 -19.41 10.37
N GLY A 517 -16.68 -20.70 10.13
CA GLY A 517 -17.28 -21.73 10.97
C GLY A 517 -18.81 -21.67 10.99
N GLY A 518 -19.41 -21.10 9.93
CA GLY A 518 -20.87 -20.87 9.82
C GLY A 518 -21.66 -22.07 9.37
N GLY A 519 -21.02 -23.18 9.02
CA GLY A 519 -21.72 -24.39 8.57
C GLY A 519 -22.12 -24.31 7.09
N ILE A 520 -23.40 -24.39 6.80
CA ILE A 520 -23.96 -24.48 5.47
C ILE A 520 -24.12 -23.09 4.83
N GLY A 521 -23.64 -22.93 3.59
CA GLY A 521 -23.69 -21.63 2.89
C GLY A 521 -25.10 -21.12 2.64
N ALA A 522 -26.06 -22.01 2.39
CA ALA A 522 -27.45 -21.67 2.20
C ALA A 522 -28.12 -21.10 3.47
N ASP A 523 -27.69 -21.58 4.65
CA ASP A 523 -28.32 -21.24 5.93
C ASP A 523 -27.67 -20.02 6.59
N ALA A 524 -26.36 -19.82 6.39
CA ALA A 524 -25.62 -18.74 7.05
C ALA A 524 -25.32 -17.56 6.10
N SER A 525 -24.72 -17.81 4.95
CA SER A 525 -24.20 -16.73 4.08
C SER A 525 -25.23 -16.20 3.07
N ALA A 526 -26.07 -17.08 2.49
CA ALA A 526 -27.06 -16.66 1.52
C ALA A 526 -28.17 -15.75 2.11
N PRO A 527 -28.65 -15.93 3.38
CA PRO A 527 -29.56 -14.98 3.99
C PRO A 527 -28.97 -13.58 4.19
N ILE A 528 -27.66 -13.46 4.48
CA ILE A 528 -26.96 -12.18 4.58
C ILE A 528 -26.94 -11.48 3.22
N ALA A 529 -26.59 -12.21 2.16
CA ALA A 529 -26.66 -11.68 0.80
C ALA A 529 -28.09 -11.26 0.41
N ASN A 530 -29.12 -12.01 0.82
CA ASN A 530 -30.51 -11.64 0.62
C ASN A 530 -30.87 -10.32 1.32
N ALA A 531 -30.46 -10.18 2.59
CA ALA A 531 -30.69 -8.95 3.35
C ALA A 531 -30.01 -7.72 2.70
N PHE A 532 -28.81 -7.90 2.17
CA PHE A 532 -28.11 -6.86 1.38
C PHE A 532 -28.88 -6.52 0.10
N LEU A 533 -29.18 -7.54 -0.74
CA LEU A 533 -29.80 -7.36 -2.05
C LEU A 533 -31.22 -6.76 -2.02
N ARG A 534 -31.91 -6.84 -0.89
CA ARG A 534 -33.21 -6.19 -0.67
C ARG A 534 -33.11 -4.70 -0.38
N ARG A 535 -31.90 -4.19 -0.09
CA ARG A 535 -31.65 -2.78 0.24
C ARG A 535 -31.02 -1.97 -0.91
N VAL A 536 -30.61 -2.66 -1.99
CA VAL A 536 -29.93 -2.06 -3.14
C VAL A 536 -30.63 -2.30 -4.46
#